data_e0920adb3370965d354b127d8eec2f22
#
_entry.id   e0920adb3370965d354b127d8eec2f22
#
_cell.length_a   1.000
_cell.length_b   1.000
_cell.length_c   1.000
_cell.angle_alpha   90.00
_cell.angle_beta   90.00
_cell.angle_gamma   90.00
#
_symmetry.space_group_name_H-M   'P 1'
#
loop_
_entity.id
_entity.type
_entity.pdbx_description
1 polymer ?
#
loop_
_entity_poly.entity_id
_entity_poly.type
_entity_poly.pdbx_seq_one_letter_code
_entity_poly.pdbx_strand_id
1 'polypeptide(L)'
;EGASDGKKTLSISVWDNDATPQFTAVAEAFMAANPDVTIELIDAPSSEYNNKVTVMLAGGDSEPDVIFVKDTENQVSMKEKGQILNLDEYIKKDAIDLGMYQGVAEQLQMDGSNYTLPFRKDWYMLFYNKDLFDKAGVEYPSADMTWDEYEELAKQMTSGEGSSKVYGTHNHTWQALVSNWAVQDGKNTLMSEDYSFMKPAYEQAVRMQDEGIMQSYANLKTGSIHYISVFEQQQCAMLPMGSWFIGTLIQDKEAGKFDFNWGVTTIPHPEGVEAGATVGSTTPVAINAKSDDPDLAWEFVKFATGEEGAMALA
;
A
#
# COMPACT_ATOMS: atom_id res chain seq x y z
N GLU A 1 -10.94 -26.46 29.86
CA GLU A 1 -9.50 -26.60 30.22
C GLU A 1 -8.79 -27.27 29.05
N GLY A 2 -8.43 -26.48 28.04
CA GLY A 2 -7.54 -26.88 26.97
C GLY A 2 -6.11 -26.61 27.46
N ALA A 3 -5.27 -27.63 27.49
CA ALA A 3 -3.85 -27.47 27.74
C ALA A 3 -3.30 -26.45 26.74
N SER A 4 -2.85 -25.31 27.20
CA SER A 4 -2.03 -24.41 26.39
C SER A 4 -0.76 -25.20 26.06
N ASP A 5 -0.42 -25.30 24.82
CA ASP A 5 0.70 -26.09 24.28
C ASP A 5 2.09 -25.47 24.67
N GLY A 6 2.13 -24.61 25.67
CA GLY A 6 3.34 -23.96 26.18
C GLY A 6 3.94 -22.92 25.22
N LYS A 7 3.32 -22.67 24.08
CA LYS A 7 3.76 -21.68 23.11
C LYS A 7 3.33 -20.27 23.53
N LYS A 8 4.17 -19.29 23.25
CA LYS A 8 3.83 -17.88 23.34
C LYS A 8 3.00 -17.47 22.13
N THR A 9 1.98 -16.67 22.34
CA THR A 9 1.18 -16.10 21.25
C THR A 9 1.53 -14.63 21.05
N LEU A 10 1.68 -14.21 19.80
CA LEU A 10 1.87 -12.82 19.39
C LEU A 10 0.76 -12.43 18.43
N SER A 11 -0.01 -11.41 18.76
CA SER A 11 -1.10 -10.89 17.94
C SER A 11 -0.63 -9.72 17.06
N ILE A 12 -0.96 -9.76 15.77
CA ILE A 12 -0.49 -8.76 14.80
C ILE A 12 -1.65 -8.25 13.97
N SER A 13 -1.87 -6.94 13.93
CA SER A 13 -2.89 -6.36 13.08
C SER A 13 -2.40 -6.15 11.66
N VAL A 14 -3.21 -6.61 10.68
CA VAL A 14 -2.94 -6.55 9.24
C VAL A 14 -4.23 -6.21 8.49
N TRP A 15 -4.11 -5.91 7.20
CA TRP A 15 -5.27 -5.65 6.33
C TRP A 15 -5.18 -6.40 5.02
N ASP A 16 -6.37 -6.75 4.48
CA ASP A 16 -6.52 -7.47 3.20
C ASP A 16 -5.53 -8.63 3.08
N ASN A 17 -5.39 -9.45 4.11
CA ASN A 17 -4.35 -10.47 4.21
C ASN A 17 -4.40 -11.47 3.06
N ASP A 18 -5.59 -11.82 2.56
CA ASP A 18 -5.74 -12.70 1.40
C ASP A 18 -5.19 -12.08 0.11
N ALA A 19 -5.21 -10.75 0.00
CA ALA A 19 -4.70 -10.00 -1.14
C ALA A 19 -3.30 -9.42 -0.91
N THR A 20 -2.75 -9.59 0.29
CA THR A 20 -1.45 -9.07 0.70
C THR A 20 -0.61 -10.20 1.33
N PRO A 21 -0.11 -11.15 0.54
CA PRO A 21 0.56 -12.37 1.02
C PRO A 21 1.81 -12.08 1.86
N GLN A 22 2.37 -10.89 1.78
CA GLN A 22 3.57 -10.48 2.51
C GLN A 22 3.39 -10.57 4.04
N PHE A 23 2.20 -10.30 4.56
CA PHE A 23 1.95 -10.39 6.01
C PHE A 23 2.02 -11.84 6.49
N THR A 24 1.38 -12.75 5.77
CA THR A 24 1.46 -14.18 6.05
C THR A 24 2.88 -14.71 5.88
N ALA A 25 3.57 -14.34 4.79
CA ALA A 25 4.93 -14.82 4.51
C ALA A 25 5.92 -14.46 5.64
N VAL A 26 5.92 -13.21 6.12
CA VAL A 26 6.81 -12.81 7.22
C VAL A 26 6.42 -13.46 8.55
N ALA A 27 5.12 -13.65 8.81
CA ALA A 27 4.64 -14.32 10.01
C ALA A 27 5.04 -15.80 10.04
N GLU A 28 4.87 -16.50 8.94
CA GLU A 28 5.27 -17.91 8.80
C GLU A 28 6.80 -18.10 8.91
N ALA A 29 7.57 -17.21 8.28
CA ALA A 29 9.02 -17.23 8.38
C ALA A 29 9.50 -17.00 9.82
N PHE A 30 8.87 -16.06 10.55
CA PHE A 30 9.19 -15.86 11.96
C PHE A 30 8.85 -17.06 12.82
N MET A 31 7.68 -17.68 12.63
CA MET A 31 7.29 -18.90 13.36
C MET A 31 8.20 -20.07 13.03
N ALA A 32 8.68 -20.18 11.78
CA ALA A 32 9.66 -21.22 11.40
C ALA A 32 11.00 -21.05 12.12
N ALA A 33 11.43 -19.81 12.33
CA ALA A 33 12.65 -19.48 13.09
C ALA A 33 12.43 -19.58 14.61
N ASN A 34 11.19 -19.48 15.08
CA ASN A 34 10.81 -19.46 16.50
C ASN A 34 9.68 -20.49 16.77
N PRO A 35 9.97 -21.80 16.86
CA PRO A 35 8.95 -22.84 16.94
C PRO A 35 8.04 -22.77 18.19
N ASP A 36 8.50 -22.06 19.23
CA ASP A 36 7.76 -21.86 20.48
C ASP A 36 6.81 -20.64 20.43
N VAL A 37 6.71 -19.97 19.26
CA VAL A 37 5.84 -18.83 19.06
C VAL A 37 4.74 -19.18 18.07
N THR A 38 3.52 -18.71 18.36
CA THR A 38 2.39 -18.71 17.44
C THR A 38 2.04 -17.26 17.13
N ILE A 39 1.86 -16.93 15.85
CA ILE A 39 1.37 -15.61 15.43
C ILE A 39 -0.11 -15.73 15.07
N GLU A 40 -0.90 -14.81 15.62
CA GLU A 40 -2.31 -14.61 15.27
C GLU A 40 -2.44 -13.31 14.47
N LEU A 41 -2.86 -13.41 13.21
CA LEU A 41 -3.11 -12.25 12.36
C LEU A 41 -4.53 -11.73 12.59
N ILE A 42 -4.66 -10.50 13.08
CA ILE A 42 -5.94 -9.81 13.26
C ILE A 42 -6.22 -9.02 11.98
N ASP A 43 -6.87 -9.67 11.03
CA ASP A 43 -7.16 -9.11 9.72
C ASP A 43 -8.41 -8.22 9.70
N ALA A 44 -8.41 -7.22 8.82
CA ALA A 44 -9.56 -6.40 8.50
C ALA A 44 -9.49 -5.91 7.05
N PRO A 45 -10.64 -5.65 6.40
CA PRO A 45 -10.65 -4.93 5.13
C PRO A 45 -9.89 -3.61 5.23
N SER A 46 -9.10 -3.25 4.21
CA SER A 46 -8.27 -2.04 4.24
C SER A 46 -9.08 -0.76 4.47
N SER A 47 -10.34 -0.73 4.04
CA SER A 47 -11.24 0.40 4.27
C SER A 47 -11.68 0.56 5.74
N GLU A 48 -11.62 -0.50 6.54
CA GLU A 48 -12.06 -0.53 7.94
C GLU A 48 -10.90 -0.64 8.93
N TYR A 49 -9.72 -0.99 8.46
CA TYR A 49 -8.55 -1.31 9.27
C TYR A 49 -8.21 -0.22 10.29
N ASN A 50 -8.08 1.02 9.85
CA ASN A 50 -7.72 2.13 10.73
C ASN A 50 -8.73 2.35 11.85
N ASN A 51 -10.03 2.20 11.55
CA ASN A 51 -11.09 2.31 12.55
C ASN A 51 -11.00 1.15 13.56
N LYS A 52 -10.80 -0.07 13.08
CA LYS A 52 -10.66 -1.26 13.94
C LYS A 52 -9.47 -1.12 14.90
N VAL A 53 -8.29 -0.79 14.40
CA VAL A 53 -7.09 -0.58 15.23
C VAL A 53 -7.31 0.57 16.21
N THR A 54 -7.90 1.67 15.78
CA THR A 54 -8.20 2.81 16.66
C THR A 54 -9.11 2.40 17.82
N VAL A 55 -10.13 1.59 17.58
CA VAL A 55 -11.06 1.11 18.63
C VAL A 55 -10.35 0.18 19.60
N MET A 56 -9.54 -0.78 19.11
CA MET A 56 -8.78 -1.71 19.96
C MET A 56 -7.81 -0.96 20.87
N LEU A 57 -7.01 -0.05 20.32
CA LEU A 57 -6.06 0.74 21.10
C LEU A 57 -6.74 1.74 22.06
N ALA A 58 -7.90 2.27 21.72
CA ALA A 58 -8.66 3.17 22.60
C ALA A 58 -9.26 2.42 23.79
N GLY A 59 -9.59 1.15 23.65
CA GLY A 59 -10.03 0.27 24.74
C GLY A 59 -8.93 0.00 25.77
N GLY A 60 -7.66 0.23 25.41
CA GLY A 60 -6.51 -0.07 26.26
C GLY A 60 -6.20 -1.57 26.30
N ASP A 61 -6.66 -2.30 25.28
CA ASP A 61 -6.40 -3.72 25.10
C ASP A 61 -4.92 -3.98 24.86
N SER A 62 -4.40 -5.11 25.30
CA SER A 62 -3.02 -5.55 25.03
C SER A 62 -2.85 -6.06 23.59
N GLU A 63 -3.94 -6.38 22.90
CA GLU A 63 -3.97 -6.79 21.50
C GLU A 63 -4.41 -5.64 20.59
N PRO A 64 -3.83 -5.56 19.39
CA PRO A 64 -2.70 -6.34 18.88
C PRO A 64 -1.39 -5.98 19.57
N ASP A 65 -0.45 -6.93 19.71
CA ASP A 65 0.90 -6.66 20.20
C ASP A 65 1.71 -5.85 19.21
N VAL A 66 1.60 -6.19 17.92
CA VAL A 66 2.28 -5.54 16.81
C VAL A 66 1.26 -4.95 15.83
N ILE A 67 1.57 -3.77 15.32
CA ILE A 67 0.69 -3.01 14.43
C ILE A 67 1.44 -2.70 13.15
N PHE A 68 1.00 -3.26 12.02
CA PHE A 68 1.38 -2.72 10.72
C PHE A 68 0.62 -1.43 10.49
N VAL A 69 1.35 -0.31 10.38
CA VAL A 69 0.72 1.01 10.27
C VAL A 69 0.39 1.30 8.81
N LYS A 70 -0.90 1.39 8.51
CA LYS A 70 -1.37 1.56 7.14
C LYS A 70 -1.10 2.96 6.60
N ASP A 71 -1.34 3.99 7.40
CA ASP A 71 -1.19 5.39 7.01
C ASP A 71 -0.36 6.16 8.05
N THR A 72 0.59 6.97 7.60
CA THR A 72 1.50 7.73 8.48
C THR A 72 0.79 8.71 9.42
N GLU A 73 -0.38 9.21 9.04
CA GLU A 73 -1.24 10.04 9.91
C GLU A 73 -1.67 9.30 11.17
N ASN A 74 -1.96 7.98 11.04
CA ASN A 74 -2.30 7.15 12.20
C ASN A 74 -1.10 6.93 13.13
N GLN A 75 0.11 6.83 12.59
CA GLN A 75 1.33 6.74 13.40
C GLN A 75 1.45 7.95 14.35
N VAL A 76 1.26 9.15 13.83
CA VAL A 76 1.30 10.39 14.62
C VAL A 76 0.22 10.35 15.72
N SER A 77 -1.02 10.03 15.34
CA SER A 77 -2.14 9.94 16.28
C SER A 77 -1.91 8.91 17.39
N MET A 78 -1.39 7.72 17.06
CA MET A 78 -1.07 6.67 18.03
C MET A 78 0.04 7.11 19.00
N LYS A 79 1.08 7.76 18.50
CA LYS A 79 2.17 8.29 19.32
C LYS A 79 1.67 9.37 20.29
N GLU A 80 0.90 10.34 19.82
CA GLU A 80 0.35 11.41 20.65
C GLU A 80 -0.56 10.90 21.77
N LYS A 81 -1.27 9.81 21.53
CA LYS A 81 -2.13 9.13 22.51
C LYS A 81 -1.36 8.16 23.42
N GLY A 82 -0.04 7.99 23.22
CA GLY A 82 0.76 7.04 24.00
C GLY A 82 0.39 5.58 23.75
N GLN A 83 -0.09 5.24 22.56
CA GLN A 83 -0.58 3.91 22.19
C GLN A 83 0.50 3.00 21.61
N ILE A 84 1.64 3.57 21.20
CA ILE A 84 2.77 2.82 20.64
C ILE A 84 4.05 3.13 21.42
N LEU A 85 4.94 2.12 21.50
CA LEU A 85 6.20 2.21 22.24
C LEU A 85 7.23 3.06 21.50
N ASN A 86 8.05 3.78 22.27
CA ASN A 86 9.32 4.31 21.80
C ASN A 86 10.32 3.15 21.64
N LEU A 87 10.90 3.00 20.47
CA LEU A 87 11.78 1.89 20.10
C LEU A 87 13.28 2.21 20.30
N ASP A 88 13.65 3.43 20.67
CA ASP A 88 15.04 3.88 20.70
C ASP A 88 15.93 3.02 21.59
N GLU A 89 15.43 2.60 22.79
CA GLU A 89 16.19 1.74 23.69
C GLU A 89 16.37 0.31 23.12
N TYR A 90 15.38 -0.23 22.41
CA TYR A 90 15.48 -1.51 21.73
C TYR A 90 16.48 -1.45 20.57
N ILE A 91 16.39 -0.40 19.74
CA ILE A 91 17.30 -0.15 18.62
C ILE A 91 18.73 -0.06 19.10
N LYS A 92 18.96 0.68 20.19
CA LYS A 92 20.28 0.84 20.80
C LYS A 92 20.81 -0.45 21.43
N LYS A 93 19.96 -1.18 22.16
CA LYS A 93 20.31 -2.45 22.81
C LYS A 93 20.79 -3.49 21.80
N ASP A 94 20.08 -3.60 20.66
CA ASP A 94 20.38 -4.58 19.62
C ASP A 94 21.28 -4.02 18.50
N ALA A 95 21.76 -2.77 18.68
CA ALA A 95 22.66 -2.09 17.72
C ALA A 95 22.14 -2.11 16.26
N ILE A 96 20.83 -1.86 16.09
CA ILE A 96 20.21 -1.83 14.77
C ILE A 96 20.81 -0.69 13.93
N ASP A 97 21.34 -1.03 12.77
CA ASP A 97 21.84 -0.04 11.80
C ASP A 97 20.67 0.59 11.02
N LEU A 98 20.24 1.78 11.43
CA LEU A 98 19.17 2.50 10.72
C LEU A 98 19.55 2.91 9.30
N GLY A 99 20.86 2.96 8.97
CA GLY A 99 21.34 3.25 7.62
C GLY A 99 20.88 2.23 6.57
N MET A 100 20.56 1.00 6.97
CA MET A 100 19.98 -0.03 6.09
C MET A 100 18.65 0.41 5.45
N TYR A 101 17.90 1.30 6.10
CA TYR A 101 16.62 1.80 5.58
C TYR A 101 16.77 3.01 4.66
N GLN A 102 17.99 3.41 4.31
CA GLN A 102 18.28 4.45 3.31
C GLN A 102 17.52 5.78 3.54
N GLY A 103 17.48 6.23 4.79
CA GLY A 103 16.83 7.48 5.19
C GLY A 103 15.32 7.37 5.47
N VAL A 104 14.71 6.21 5.26
CA VAL A 104 13.27 6.03 5.53
C VAL A 104 12.98 6.00 7.02
N ALA A 105 13.85 5.38 7.83
CA ALA A 105 13.68 5.37 9.28
C ALA A 105 13.68 6.79 9.86
N GLU A 106 14.58 7.65 9.39
CA GLU A 106 14.66 9.06 9.79
C GLU A 106 13.42 9.87 9.38
N GLN A 107 12.83 9.56 8.21
CA GLN A 107 11.58 10.20 7.77
C GLN A 107 10.37 9.81 8.63
N LEU A 108 10.41 8.66 9.29
CA LEU A 108 9.36 8.16 10.16
C LEU A 108 9.52 8.62 11.62
N GLN A 109 10.65 9.26 11.97
CA GLN A 109 10.85 9.77 13.33
C GLN A 109 9.82 10.84 13.70
N MET A 110 9.41 10.80 14.94
CA MET A 110 8.55 11.79 15.56
C MET A 110 9.25 12.38 16.78
N ASP A 111 9.40 13.70 16.80
CA ASP A 111 10.15 14.44 17.86
C ASP A 111 11.58 13.89 18.06
N GLY A 112 12.22 13.43 16.99
CA GLY A 112 13.59 12.91 16.98
C GLY A 112 13.73 11.48 17.53
N SER A 113 12.63 10.77 17.76
CA SER A 113 12.59 9.38 18.27
C SER A 113 11.91 8.43 17.31
N ASN A 114 12.28 7.14 17.38
CA ASN A 114 11.71 6.08 16.60
C ASN A 114 10.58 5.38 17.37
N TYR A 115 9.36 5.43 16.84
CA TYR A 115 8.19 4.70 17.34
C TYR A 115 7.78 3.56 16.41
N THR A 116 8.38 3.53 15.23
CA THR A 116 8.18 2.52 14.21
C THR A 116 9.48 2.24 13.49
N LEU A 117 9.56 1.07 12.83
CA LEU A 117 10.59 0.76 11.84
C LEU A 117 9.95 0.47 10.48
N PRO A 118 10.63 0.78 9.35
CA PRO A 118 10.11 0.51 8.01
C PRO A 118 10.05 -1.00 7.74
N PHE A 119 8.86 -1.53 7.38
CA PHE A 119 8.70 -2.91 6.94
C PHE A 119 8.91 -3.03 5.43
N ARG A 120 8.19 -2.22 4.66
CA ARG A 120 8.29 -2.19 3.20
C ARG A 120 8.10 -0.79 2.67
N LYS A 121 8.61 -0.56 1.47
CA LYS A 121 8.40 0.64 0.70
C LYS A 121 7.82 0.25 -0.65
N ASP A 122 6.71 0.86 -1.00
CA ASP A 122 6.03 0.67 -2.27
C ASP A 122 6.17 1.94 -3.13
N TRP A 123 6.11 1.75 -4.44
CA TRP A 123 6.18 2.81 -5.43
C TRP A 123 4.96 2.75 -6.33
N TYR A 124 4.40 3.90 -6.69
CA TYR A 124 3.35 3.93 -7.70
C TYR A 124 3.94 3.73 -9.08
N MET A 125 3.24 2.92 -9.88
CA MET A 125 3.56 2.60 -11.26
C MET A 125 2.29 2.45 -12.09
N LEU A 126 2.42 2.32 -13.39
CA LEU A 126 1.30 2.12 -14.30
C LEU A 126 1.22 0.65 -14.70
N PHE A 127 0.15 -0.02 -14.27
CA PHE A 127 -0.21 -1.36 -14.74
C PHE A 127 -1.04 -1.25 -16.01
N TYR A 128 -0.90 -2.20 -16.92
CA TYR A 128 -1.70 -2.24 -18.14
C TYR A 128 -1.97 -3.67 -18.60
N ASN A 129 -3.12 -3.86 -19.23
CA ASN A 129 -3.55 -5.14 -19.80
C ASN A 129 -3.07 -5.25 -21.25
N LYS A 130 -2.04 -6.07 -21.48
CA LYS A 130 -1.43 -6.26 -22.80
C LYS A 130 -2.42 -6.75 -23.84
N ASP A 131 -3.28 -7.70 -23.47
CA ASP A 131 -4.22 -8.31 -24.39
C ASP A 131 -5.28 -7.31 -24.89
N LEU A 132 -5.67 -6.34 -24.05
CA LEU A 132 -6.56 -5.25 -24.49
C LEU A 132 -5.86 -4.29 -25.46
N PHE A 133 -4.59 -3.97 -25.22
CA PHE A 133 -3.78 -3.16 -26.14
C PHE A 133 -3.57 -3.85 -27.47
N ASP A 134 -3.19 -5.14 -27.46
CA ASP A 134 -2.99 -5.95 -28.66
C ASP A 134 -4.28 -6.05 -29.48
N LYS A 135 -5.42 -6.30 -28.80
CA LYS A 135 -6.74 -6.36 -29.44
C LYS A 135 -7.14 -5.03 -30.09
N ALA A 136 -6.78 -3.91 -29.45
CA ALA A 136 -7.07 -2.57 -29.98
C ALA A 136 -6.10 -2.15 -31.10
N GLY A 137 -4.95 -2.83 -31.23
CA GLY A 137 -3.87 -2.43 -32.12
C GLY A 137 -3.19 -1.13 -31.73
N VAL A 138 -3.16 -0.84 -30.42
CA VAL A 138 -2.56 0.36 -29.82
C VAL A 138 -1.23 -0.03 -29.17
N GLU A 139 -0.22 0.81 -29.32
CA GLU A 139 1.08 0.60 -28.65
C GLU A 139 0.95 0.66 -27.13
N TYR A 140 1.78 -0.12 -26.45
CA TYR A 140 1.83 -0.13 -24.97
C TYR A 140 2.24 1.23 -24.42
N PRO A 141 1.85 1.55 -23.16
CA PRO A 141 2.23 2.80 -22.53
C PRO A 141 3.76 2.98 -22.50
N SER A 142 4.24 4.14 -22.94
CA SER A 142 5.64 4.50 -22.90
C SER A 142 6.13 4.67 -21.45
N ALA A 143 7.42 4.37 -21.21
CA ALA A 143 8.07 4.69 -19.95
C ALA A 143 8.34 6.20 -19.77
N ASP A 144 8.28 6.98 -20.82
CA ASP A 144 8.42 8.43 -20.84
C ASP A 144 7.12 9.04 -21.37
N MET A 145 6.12 9.12 -20.52
CA MET A 145 4.76 9.57 -20.87
C MET A 145 4.29 10.63 -19.88
N THR A 146 3.83 11.76 -20.40
CA THR A 146 3.20 12.80 -19.59
C THR A 146 1.75 12.44 -19.22
N TRP A 147 1.18 13.14 -18.22
CA TRP A 147 -0.22 12.95 -17.84
C TRP A 147 -1.21 13.32 -18.97
N ASP A 148 -0.85 14.25 -19.86
CA ASP A 148 -1.67 14.59 -21.00
C ASP A 148 -1.65 13.47 -22.07
N GLU A 149 -0.48 12.92 -22.37
CA GLU A 149 -0.35 11.75 -23.25
C GLU A 149 -1.05 10.50 -22.68
N TYR A 150 -1.00 10.30 -21.36
CA TYR A 150 -1.74 9.26 -20.68
C TYR A 150 -3.26 9.42 -20.85
N GLU A 151 -3.81 10.63 -20.72
CA GLU A 151 -5.22 10.90 -20.95
C GLU A 151 -5.62 10.57 -22.40
N GLU A 152 -4.82 10.97 -23.38
CA GLU A 152 -5.08 10.66 -24.78
C GLU A 152 -5.00 9.13 -25.07
N LEU A 153 -4.03 8.45 -24.48
CA LEU A 153 -3.92 7.00 -24.56
C LEU A 153 -5.14 6.31 -23.92
N ALA A 154 -5.59 6.79 -22.77
CA ALA A 154 -6.78 6.28 -22.10
C ALA A 154 -8.05 6.49 -22.94
N LYS A 155 -8.18 7.62 -23.64
CA LYS A 155 -9.27 7.85 -24.60
C LYS A 155 -9.26 6.80 -25.72
N GLN A 156 -8.09 6.54 -26.31
CA GLN A 156 -7.93 5.52 -27.37
C GLN A 156 -8.32 4.13 -26.90
N MET A 157 -8.00 3.79 -25.67
CA MET A 157 -8.28 2.47 -25.10
C MET A 157 -9.70 2.30 -24.56
N THR A 158 -10.47 3.39 -24.47
CA THR A 158 -11.87 3.37 -24.03
C THR A 158 -12.76 2.78 -25.12
N SER A 159 -13.51 1.74 -24.82
CA SER A 159 -14.35 1.05 -25.80
C SER A 159 -15.58 0.39 -25.16
N GLY A 160 -16.51 -0.05 -26.04
CA GLY A 160 -17.72 -0.75 -25.61
C GLY A 160 -18.73 0.13 -24.88
N GLU A 161 -19.88 -0.47 -24.57
CA GLU A 161 -20.98 0.17 -23.85
C GLU A 161 -21.64 -0.82 -22.88
N GLY A 162 -22.32 -0.31 -21.85
CA GLY A 162 -23.02 -1.13 -20.89
C GLY A 162 -22.12 -2.15 -20.21
N SER A 163 -22.49 -3.41 -20.22
CA SER A 163 -21.71 -4.50 -19.60
C SER A 163 -20.42 -4.86 -20.36
N SER A 164 -20.27 -4.40 -21.60
CA SER A 164 -19.05 -4.60 -22.41
C SER A 164 -18.11 -3.39 -22.37
N LYS A 165 -18.39 -2.41 -21.53
CA LYS A 165 -17.57 -1.20 -21.40
C LYS A 165 -16.19 -1.55 -20.86
N VAL A 166 -15.16 -1.12 -21.59
CA VAL A 166 -13.78 -1.10 -21.13
C VAL A 166 -13.38 0.37 -20.97
N TYR A 167 -13.04 0.75 -19.77
CA TYR A 167 -12.49 2.07 -19.48
C TYR A 167 -11.02 2.12 -19.89
N GLY A 168 -10.56 3.24 -20.42
CA GLY A 168 -9.15 3.40 -20.79
C GLY A 168 -8.23 3.32 -19.58
N THR A 169 -8.72 3.79 -18.43
CA THR A 169 -7.99 3.73 -17.17
C THR A 169 -8.94 3.64 -15.99
N HIS A 170 -8.37 3.39 -14.79
CA HIS A 170 -9.08 3.33 -13.53
C HIS A 170 -8.30 4.05 -12.42
N ASN A 171 -8.96 4.94 -11.69
CA ASN A 171 -8.47 5.44 -10.42
C ASN A 171 -9.30 4.84 -9.29
N HIS A 172 -8.65 4.17 -8.35
CA HIS A 172 -9.34 3.71 -7.15
C HIS A 172 -9.74 4.90 -6.26
N THR A 173 -10.62 4.68 -5.30
CA THR A 173 -11.25 5.74 -4.49
C THR A 173 -10.32 6.40 -3.45
N TRP A 174 -9.03 6.11 -3.48
CA TRP A 174 -8.06 6.73 -2.59
C TRP A 174 -7.65 8.11 -3.10
N GLN A 175 -7.61 9.08 -2.19
CA GLN A 175 -7.15 10.43 -2.50
C GLN A 175 -5.74 10.43 -3.12
N ALA A 176 -4.87 9.53 -2.66
CA ALA A 176 -3.50 9.38 -3.14
C ALA A 176 -3.41 9.19 -4.66
N LEU A 177 -4.41 8.57 -5.31
CA LEU A 177 -4.41 8.38 -6.77
C LEU A 177 -4.69 9.66 -7.57
N VAL A 178 -4.91 10.78 -6.90
CA VAL A 178 -4.98 12.10 -7.53
C VAL A 178 -3.94 13.04 -6.92
N SER A 179 -3.88 13.13 -5.59
CA SER A 179 -2.98 14.07 -4.89
C SER A 179 -1.50 13.77 -5.11
N ASN A 180 -1.11 12.51 -5.28
CA ASN A 180 0.29 12.13 -5.51
C ASN A 180 0.85 12.72 -6.81
N TRP A 181 0.02 12.84 -7.84
CA TRP A 181 0.45 13.40 -9.12
C TRP A 181 0.73 14.90 -9.04
N ALA A 182 0.02 15.58 -8.14
CA ALA A 182 0.20 17.02 -7.90
C ALA A 182 1.52 17.34 -7.18
N VAL A 183 2.13 16.39 -6.47
CA VAL A 183 3.41 16.57 -5.75
C VAL A 183 4.60 15.90 -6.43
N GLN A 184 4.38 15.25 -7.57
CA GLN A 184 5.38 14.46 -8.29
C GLN A 184 6.56 15.30 -8.79
N ASP A 185 6.37 16.61 -8.98
CA ASP A 185 7.42 17.55 -9.39
C ASP A 185 8.40 17.91 -8.24
N GLY A 186 8.14 17.47 -7.02
CA GLY A 186 8.96 17.73 -5.84
C GLY A 186 8.95 19.18 -5.34
N LYS A 187 8.14 20.08 -5.92
CA LYS A 187 8.09 21.51 -5.55
C LYS A 187 7.09 21.79 -4.44
N ASN A 188 5.98 21.05 -4.43
CA ASN A 188 4.92 21.18 -3.44
C ASN A 188 4.79 19.90 -2.63
N THR A 189 4.20 20.01 -1.44
CA THR A 189 3.95 18.89 -0.53
C THR A 189 2.55 19.01 0.06
N LEU A 190 2.08 17.96 0.72
CA LEU A 190 0.82 17.99 1.48
C LEU A 190 0.89 18.94 2.69
N MET A 191 2.07 19.47 3.02
CA MET A 191 2.28 20.47 4.07
C MET A 191 2.29 21.92 3.54
N SER A 192 2.07 22.10 2.24
CA SER A 192 1.99 23.44 1.63
C SER A 192 0.78 24.22 2.17
N GLU A 193 0.91 25.55 2.32
CA GLU A 193 -0.19 26.41 2.80
C GLU A 193 -1.28 26.62 1.73
N ASP A 194 -0.88 26.66 0.45
CA ASP A 194 -1.78 26.79 -0.70
C ASP A 194 -1.82 25.48 -1.48
N TYR A 195 -3.02 24.96 -1.70
CA TYR A 195 -3.28 23.73 -2.44
C TYR A 195 -3.72 23.96 -3.90
N SER A 196 -3.59 25.17 -4.43
CA SER A 196 -3.97 25.48 -5.83
C SER A 196 -3.21 24.60 -6.85
N PHE A 197 -2.01 24.15 -6.51
CA PHE A 197 -1.21 23.23 -7.33
C PHE A 197 -1.88 21.87 -7.57
N MET A 198 -2.80 21.45 -6.74
CA MET A 198 -3.55 20.19 -6.90
C MET A 198 -4.64 20.28 -7.98
N LYS A 199 -5.09 21.51 -8.31
CA LYS A 199 -6.22 21.75 -9.19
C LYS A 199 -6.10 21.02 -10.55
N PRO A 200 -4.98 21.10 -11.28
CA PRO A 200 -4.86 20.42 -12.58
C PRO A 200 -5.08 18.92 -12.51
N ALA A 201 -4.54 18.23 -11.48
CA ALA A 201 -4.70 16.79 -11.31
C ALA A 201 -6.16 16.40 -11.03
N TYR A 202 -6.86 17.17 -10.19
CA TYR A 202 -8.27 16.94 -9.92
C TYR A 202 -9.16 17.28 -11.12
N GLU A 203 -8.87 18.34 -11.86
CA GLU A 203 -9.61 18.70 -13.08
C GLU A 203 -9.46 17.60 -14.14
N GLN A 204 -8.26 17.03 -14.31
CA GLN A 204 -8.05 15.90 -15.21
C GLN A 204 -8.86 14.67 -14.77
N ALA A 205 -8.79 14.31 -13.49
CA ALA A 205 -9.55 13.16 -12.98
C ALA A 205 -11.07 13.34 -13.14
N VAL A 206 -11.61 14.53 -12.91
CA VAL A 206 -13.03 14.82 -13.11
C VAL A 206 -13.39 14.76 -14.60
N ARG A 207 -12.61 15.40 -15.46
CA ARG A 207 -12.82 15.38 -16.91
C ARG A 207 -12.85 13.96 -17.47
N MET A 208 -11.89 13.12 -17.08
CA MET A 208 -11.84 11.72 -17.54
C MET A 208 -13.05 10.91 -17.06
N GLN A 209 -13.63 11.22 -15.89
CA GLN A 209 -14.87 10.61 -15.42
C GLN A 209 -16.08 11.11 -16.25
N ASP A 210 -16.19 12.41 -16.50
CA ASP A 210 -17.30 13.04 -17.21
C ASP A 210 -17.33 12.57 -18.68
N GLU A 211 -16.18 12.36 -19.29
CA GLU A 211 -16.02 11.82 -20.65
C GLU A 211 -16.16 10.27 -20.73
N GLY A 212 -16.33 9.60 -19.59
CA GLY A 212 -16.47 8.15 -19.54
C GLY A 212 -15.20 7.36 -19.88
N ILE A 213 -14.04 7.99 -19.72
CA ILE A 213 -12.71 7.38 -19.91
C ILE A 213 -12.35 6.51 -18.71
N MET A 214 -12.80 6.90 -17.52
CA MET A 214 -12.73 6.12 -16.30
C MET A 214 -14.09 6.06 -15.61
N GLN A 215 -14.26 5.06 -14.74
CA GLN A 215 -15.46 4.92 -13.94
C GLN A 215 -15.55 6.05 -12.90
N SER A 216 -16.75 6.57 -12.67
CA SER A 216 -16.94 7.67 -11.73
C SER A 216 -16.65 7.24 -10.28
N TYR A 217 -16.08 8.15 -9.51
CA TYR A 217 -15.85 7.98 -8.07
C TYR A 217 -17.14 7.58 -7.32
N ALA A 218 -18.26 8.20 -7.66
CA ALA A 218 -19.54 7.91 -7.03
C ALA A 218 -19.97 6.44 -7.23
N ASN A 219 -19.82 5.90 -8.45
CA ASN A 219 -20.14 4.51 -8.74
C ASN A 219 -19.23 3.55 -7.98
N LEU A 220 -17.92 3.84 -7.95
CA LEU A 220 -16.95 3.01 -7.22
C LEU A 220 -17.26 2.95 -5.72
N LYS A 221 -17.57 4.10 -5.12
CA LYS A 221 -17.92 4.18 -3.69
C LYS A 221 -19.24 3.48 -3.38
N THR A 222 -20.29 3.75 -4.16
CA THR A 222 -21.62 3.17 -3.93
C THR A 222 -21.62 1.65 -4.15
N GLY A 223 -20.86 1.18 -5.16
CA GLY A 223 -20.75 -0.24 -5.47
C GLY A 223 -19.70 -0.99 -4.66
N SER A 224 -18.95 -0.32 -3.79
CA SER A 224 -17.79 -0.88 -3.08
C SER A 224 -16.84 -1.62 -4.04
N ILE A 225 -16.64 -1.04 -5.24
CA ILE A 225 -15.87 -1.67 -6.32
C ILE A 225 -14.37 -1.52 -6.03
N HIS A 226 -13.68 -2.64 -5.96
CA HIS A 226 -12.25 -2.68 -5.67
C HIS A 226 -11.42 -2.75 -6.96
N TYR A 227 -10.26 -2.10 -6.99
CA TYR A 227 -9.39 -2.04 -8.19
C TYR A 227 -8.93 -3.41 -8.68
N ILE A 228 -8.72 -4.38 -7.78
CA ILE A 228 -8.35 -5.75 -8.13
C ILE A 228 -9.39 -6.33 -9.08
N SER A 229 -10.66 -6.31 -8.69
CA SER A 229 -11.75 -6.86 -9.52
C SER A 229 -11.90 -6.12 -10.85
N VAL A 230 -11.71 -4.80 -10.87
CA VAL A 230 -11.78 -4.01 -12.10
C VAL A 230 -10.71 -4.42 -13.10
N PHE A 231 -9.47 -4.63 -12.63
CA PHE A 231 -8.36 -5.02 -13.50
C PHE A 231 -8.46 -6.48 -13.95
N GLU A 232 -8.72 -7.41 -13.03
CA GLU A 232 -8.84 -8.84 -13.31
C GLU A 232 -10.01 -9.18 -14.23
N GLN A 233 -11.12 -8.44 -14.14
CA GLN A 233 -12.26 -8.57 -15.03
C GLN A 233 -12.10 -7.82 -16.36
N GLN A 234 -10.91 -7.29 -16.62
CA GLN A 234 -10.59 -6.52 -17.83
C GLN A 234 -11.52 -5.33 -18.09
N GLN A 235 -12.00 -4.69 -17.01
CA GLN A 235 -12.88 -3.52 -17.11
C GLN A 235 -12.10 -2.22 -17.33
N CYS A 236 -10.78 -2.24 -17.22
CA CYS A 236 -9.91 -1.12 -17.59
C CYS A 236 -8.65 -1.60 -18.31
N ALA A 237 -8.13 -0.75 -19.20
CA ALA A 237 -6.91 -1.04 -19.95
C ALA A 237 -5.65 -0.67 -19.17
N MET A 238 -5.69 0.39 -18.36
CA MET A 238 -4.60 0.89 -17.53
C MET A 238 -5.06 1.12 -16.09
N LEU A 239 -4.11 1.04 -15.15
CA LEU A 239 -4.36 1.22 -13.73
C LEU A 239 -3.12 1.80 -13.05
N PRO A 240 -3.10 3.09 -12.68
CA PRO A 240 -2.12 3.62 -11.71
C PRO A 240 -2.32 2.94 -10.36
N MET A 241 -1.29 2.25 -9.86
CA MET A 241 -1.37 1.52 -8.59
C MET A 241 0.02 1.34 -7.98
N GLY A 242 0.07 0.99 -6.70
CA GLY A 242 1.32 0.71 -6.02
C GLY A 242 1.88 -0.67 -6.31
N SER A 243 3.19 -0.82 -6.12
CA SER A 243 3.94 -2.05 -6.39
C SER A 243 3.43 -3.30 -5.64
N TRP A 244 2.71 -3.12 -4.52
CA TRP A 244 2.05 -4.23 -3.81
C TRP A 244 1.12 -5.05 -4.70
N PHE A 245 0.57 -4.46 -5.76
CA PHE A 245 -0.35 -5.14 -6.66
C PHE A 245 0.33 -6.20 -7.54
N ILE A 246 1.66 -6.15 -7.71
CA ILE A 246 2.43 -7.16 -8.44
C ILE A 246 2.25 -8.54 -7.80
N GLY A 247 2.43 -8.63 -6.48
CA GLY A 247 2.28 -9.89 -5.75
C GLY A 247 0.87 -10.46 -5.86
N THR A 248 -0.16 -9.60 -5.75
CA THR A 248 -1.56 -9.99 -5.94
C THR A 248 -1.80 -10.56 -7.33
N LEU A 249 -1.33 -9.86 -8.39
CA LEU A 249 -1.52 -10.32 -9.77
C LEU A 249 -0.81 -11.64 -10.07
N ILE A 250 0.38 -11.86 -9.52
CA ILE A 250 1.11 -13.13 -9.66
C ILE A 250 0.31 -14.26 -9.02
N GLN A 251 -0.07 -14.09 -7.75
CA GLN A 251 -0.82 -15.09 -6.98
C GLN A 251 -2.17 -15.41 -7.63
N ASP A 252 -2.92 -14.40 -8.06
CA ASP A 252 -4.26 -14.57 -8.62
C ASP A 252 -4.21 -15.18 -10.02
N LYS A 253 -3.18 -14.89 -10.82
CA LYS A 253 -2.94 -15.56 -12.10
C LYS A 253 -2.57 -17.04 -11.90
N GLU A 254 -1.72 -17.36 -10.94
CA GLU A 254 -1.38 -18.74 -10.58
C GLU A 254 -2.58 -19.53 -10.05
N ALA A 255 -3.46 -18.86 -9.31
CA ALA A 255 -4.74 -19.42 -8.86
C ALA A 255 -5.80 -19.55 -9.98
N GLY A 256 -5.51 -19.09 -11.19
CA GLY A 256 -6.41 -19.17 -12.36
C GLY A 256 -7.60 -18.22 -12.28
N LYS A 257 -7.53 -17.14 -11.52
CA LYS A 257 -8.59 -16.13 -11.44
C LYS A 257 -8.71 -15.33 -12.75
N PHE A 258 -7.61 -15.16 -13.46
CA PHE A 258 -7.55 -14.58 -14.79
C PHE A 258 -6.39 -15.17 -15.61
N ASP A 259 -6.38 -14.99 -16.93
CA ASP A 259 -5.39 -15.60 -17.83
C ASP A 259 -4.70 -14.61 -18.79
N PHE A 260 -5.16 -13.35 -18.86
CA PHE A 260 -4.58 -12.35 -19.74
C PHE A 260 -3.15 -11.96 -19.35
N ASN A 261 -2.42 -11.38 -20.31
CA ASN A 261 -1.09 -10.86 -20.10
C ASN A 261 -1.15 -9.40 -19.65
N TRP A 262 -0.37 -9.08 -18.64
CA TRP A 262 -0.24 -7.72 -18.10
C TRP A 262 1.21 -7.24 -18.11
N GLY A 263 1.40 -5.96 -17.94
CA GLY A 263 2.70 -5.33 -17.81
C GLY A 263 2.67 -4.16 -16.86
N VAL A 264 3.85 -3.67 -16.50
CA VAL A 264 4.05 -2.45 -15.74
C VAL A 264 5.03 -1.54 -16.46
N THR A 265 4.85 -0.25 -16.28
CA THR A 265 5.78 0.79 -16.70
C THR A 265 5.83 1.90 -15.65
N THR A 266 6.69 2.89 -15.84
CA THR A 266 6.73 4.08 -14.99
C THR A 266 5.36 4.77 -14.96
N ILE A 267 5.04 5.38 -13.82
CA ILE A 267 3.87 6.25 -13.74
C ILE A 267 4.03 7.45 -14.70
N PRO A 268 2.98 7.97 -15.32
CA PRO A 268 3.08 9.22 -16.06
C PRO A 268 3.63 10.35 -15.21
N HIS A 269 4.25 11.34 -15.81
CA HIS A 269 4.87 12.45 -15.11
C HIS A 269 4.35 13.81 -15.62
N PRO A 270 4.44 14.89 -14.81
CA PRO A 270 4.16 16.23 -15.27
C PRO A 270 5.15 16.67 -16.36
N GLU A 271 4.73 17.59 -17.21
CA GLU A 271 5.62 18.20 -18.21
C GLU A 271 6.87 18.80 -17.55
N GLY A 272 8.06 18.48 -18.11
CA GLY A 272 9.34 18.94 -17.58
C GLY A 272 9.84 18.24 -16.32
N VAL A 273 9.18 17.20 -15.87
CA VAL A 273 9.64 16.29 -14.82
C VAL A 273 10.27 15.06 -15.47
N GLU A 274 11.33 14.53 -14.88
CA GLU A 274 12.04 13.36 -15.41
C GLU A 274 11.15 12.11 -15.37
N ALA A 275 11.21 11.31 -16.42
CA ALA A 275 10.53 10.01 -16.47
C ALA A 275 10.98 9.10 -15.33
N GLY A 276 10.02 8.39 -14.73
CA GLY A 276 10.28 7.55 -13.55
C GLY A 276 10.15 8.27 -12.21
N ALA A 277 9.99 9.60 -12.20
CA ALA A 277 9.62 10.32 -10.98
C ALA A 277 8.27 9.78 -10.46
N THR A 278 8.26 9.33 -9.21
CA THR A 278 7.06 8.75 -8.58
C THR A 278 6.99 9.08 -7.11
N VAL A 279 5.87 8.76 -6.51
CA VAL A 279 5.64 8.88 -5.06
C VAL A 279 5.73 7.50 -4.43
N GLY A 280 6.46 7.40 -3.32
CA GLY A 280 6.54 6.17 -2.53
C GLY A 280 5.52 6.15 -1.38
N SER A 281 5.19 4.95 -0.94
CA SER A 281 4.43 4.70 0.28
C SER A 281 5.22 3.76 1.17
N THR A 282 5.27 4.03 2.46
CA THR A 282 5.96 3.17 3.43
C THR A 282 4.93 2.57 4.38
N THR A 283 5.08 1.26 4.64
CA THR A 283 4.34 0.57 5.70
C THR A 283 5.28 0.41 6.89
N PRO A 284 5.17 1.21 7.94
CA PRO A 284 5.95 1.02 9.15
C PRO A 284 5.28 0.01 10.10
N VAL A 285 6.07 -0.50 11.04
CA VAL A 285 5.62 -1.43 12.10
C VAL A 285 5.84 -0.80 13.46
N ALA A 286 4.82 -0.86 14.30
CA ALA A 286 4.80 -0.38 15.67
C ALA A 286 4.56 -1.51 16.67
N ILE A 287 4.89 -1.27 17.94
CA ILE A 287 4.55 -2.13 19.08
C ILE A 287 3.51 -1.41 19.92
N ASN A 288 2.43 -2.11 20.27
CA ASN A 288 1.43 -1.59 21.20
C ASN A 288 2.06 -1.31 22.58
N ALA A 289 1.86 -0.11 23.10
CA ALA A 289 2.35 0.27 24.42
C ALA A 289 1.73 -0.55 25.58
N LYS A 290 0.67 -1.31 25.32
CA LYS A 290 -0.02 -2.20 26.26
C LYS A 290 0.22 -3.69 25.97
N SER A 291 1.08 -4.04 25.02
CA SER A 291 1.44 -5.44 24.78
C SER A 291 1.87 -6.15 26.07
N ASP A 292 1.40 -7.37 26.26
CA ASP A 292 1.75 -8.19 27.41
C ASP A 292 3.18 -8.77 27.33
N ASP A 293 3.74 -8.90 26.11
CA ASP A 293 5.12 -9.33 25.87
C ASP A 293 5.83 -8.40 24.86
N PRO A 294 6.16 -7.16 25.24
CA PRO A 294 6.79 -6.18 24.35
C PRO A 294 8.16 -6.63 23.83
N ASP A 295 8.87 -7.48 24.59
CA ASP A 295 10.16 -8.03 24.16
C ASP A 295 9.97 -9.03 22.99
N LEU A 296 8.96 -9.89 23.04
CA LEU A 296 8.63 -10.77 21.92
C LEU A 296 8.12 -9.97 20.71
N ALA A 297 7.30 -8.95 20.94
CA ALA A 297 6.86 -8.03 19.89
C ALA A 297 8.06 -7.35 19.22
N TRP A 298 9.07 -6.94 19.97
CA TRP A 298 10.31 -6.39 19.43
C TRP A 298 11.09 -7.41 18.60
N GLU A 299 11.23 -8.66 19.06
CA GLU A 299 11.91 -9.69 18.25
C GLU A 299 11.22 -9.89 16.89
N PHE A 300 9.87 -9.84 16.86
CA PHE A 300 9.15 -9.88 15.58
C PHE A 300 9.40 -8.62 14.73
N VAL A 301 9.33 -7.42 15.31
CA VAL A 301 9.56 -6.17 14.57
C VAL A 301 10.97 -6.16 13.98
N LYS A 302 11.98 -6.54 14.77
CA LYS A 302 13.38 -6.66 14.32
C LYS A 302 13.53 -7.64 13.17
N PHE A 303 12.90 -8.82 13.27
CA PHE A 303 12.89 -9.82 12.22
C PHE A 303 12.21 -9.29 10.95
N ALA A 304 10.99 -8.80 11.08
CA ALA A 304 10.17 -8.36 9.95
C ALA A 304 10.79 -7.18 9.16
N THR A 305 11.48 -6.28 9.87
CA THR A 305 12.11 -5.10 9.26
C THR A 305 13.59 -5.30 8.92
N GLY A 306 14.15 -6.47 9.24
CA GLY A 306 15.53 -6.85 8.98
C GLY A 306 15.73 -7.69 7.71
N GLU A 307 16.91 -8.26 7.57
CA GLU A 307 17.31 -9.08 6.43
C GLU A 307 16.43 -10.33 6.29
N GLU A 308 16.13 -11.02 7.41
CA GLU A 308 15.31 -12.21 7.42
C GLU A 308 13.88 -11.96 6.90
N GLY A 309 13.28 -10.86 7.32
CA GLY A 309 11.97 -10.43 6.82
C GLY A 309 12.01 -10.10 5.34
N ALA A 310 13.05 -9.38 4.89
CA ALA A 310 13.24 -9.09 3.47
C ALA A 310 13.40 -10.37 2.63
N MET A 311 14.14 -11.37 3.13
CA MET A 311 14.30 -12.67 2.48
C MET A 311 12.99 -13.45 2.41
N ALA A 312 12.11 -13.32 3.40
CA ALA A 312 10.79 -13.96 3.39
C ALA A 312 9.83 -13.36 2.35
N LEU A 313 10.13 -12.14 1.86
CA LEU A 313 9.34 -11.44 0.85
C LEU A 313 9.89 -11.60 -0.57
N ALA A 314 11.08 -12.17 -0.74
CA ALA A 314 11.75 -12.37 -2.02
C ALA A 314 11.32 -13.67 -2.71
#